data_6daafb5790fb2ab40908c048f048dbc8
#
_entry.id   6daafb5790fb2ab40908c048f048dbc8
#
_cell.length_a   1.000
_cell.length_b   1.000
_cell.length_c   1.000
_cell.angle_alpha   90.00
_cell.angle_beta   90.00
_cell.angle_gamma   90.00
#
_symmetry.space_group_name_H-M   'P 1'
#
loop_
_entity.id
_entity.type
_entity.pdbx_description
1 polymer ?
#
loop_
_entity_poly.entity_id
_entity_poly.type
_entity_poly.pdbx_seq_one_letter_code
_entity_poly.pdbx_strand_id
1 'polypeptide(L)'
;MPVNRTVSGSVRIDDAFWSPKLRTFFDVTVPDTFDKLEKDGVIENYRNLIAGNLGTHKICPWHDGLLLEAIRGAADYLRRGERSDALERRIDGYADVIERAQLATTGGYIHTYTQLNRPDRLF
;
A
#
# COMPACT_ATOMS: atom_id res chain seq x y z
N MET A 1 -10.06 19.56 -29.00
CA MET A 1 -8.64 19.22 -29.12
C MET A 1 -8.45 17.75 -28.70
N PRO A 2 -7.80 16.94 -29.53
CA PRO A 2 -7.51 15.57 -29.11
C PRO A 2 -6.52 15.61 -27.95
N VAL A 3 -6.93 15.04 -26.81
CA VAL A 3 -6.02 14.82 -25.68
C VAL A 3 -4.99 13.78 -26.11
N ASN A 4 -3.75 14.20 -26.28
CA ASN A 4 -2.64 13.32 -26.59
C ASN A 4 -2.43 12.42 -25.37
N ARG A 5 -3.02 11.22 -25.36
CA ARG A 5 -2.77 10.22 -24.32
C ARG A 5 -1.34 9.71 -24.49
N THR A 6 -0.43 10.26 -23.71
CA THR A 6 0.91 9.70 -23.60
C THR A 6 0.79 8.31 -23.01
N VAL A 7 1.09 7.28 -23.79
CA VAL A 7 1.09 5.89 -23.31
C VAL A 7 2.34 5.74 -22.46
N SER A 8 2.21 5.92 -21.15
CA SER A 8 3.30 5.86 -20.19
C SER A 8 3.96 4.47 -20.06
N GLY A 9 3.42 3.45 -20.72
CA GLY A 9 3.92 2.08 -20.69
C GLY A 9 5.06 1.76 -21.68
N SER A 10 5.44 2.70 -22.55
CA SER A 10 6.47 2.46 -23.59
C SER A 10 7.86 2.96 -23.21
N VAL A 11 8.03 3.63 -22.07
CA VAL A 11 9.32 4.19 -21.66
C VAL A 11 10.04 3.18 -20.78
N ARG A 12 11.20 2.72 -21.24
CA ARG A 12 12.12 1.87 -20.48
C ARG A 12 13.37 2.68 -20.13
N ILE A 13 13.76 2.63 -18.86
CA ILE A 13 15.03 3.17 -18.40
C ILE A 13 16.06 2.04 -18.48
N ASP A 14 17.06 2.21 -19.34
CA ASP A 14 18.15 1.24 -19.53
C ASP A 14 19.46 1.99 -19.71
N ASP A 15 20.05 2.42 -18.60
CA ASP A 15 21.28 3.20 -18.56
C ASP A 15 22.16 2.82 -17.35
N ALA A 16 23.42 3.23 -17.37
CA ALA A 16 24.38 2.89 -16.34
C ALA A 16 24.15 3.62 -15.01
N PHE A 17 23.35 4.69 -15.01
CA PHE A 17 23.11 5.50 -13.80
C PHE A 17 21.81 5.12 -13.10
N TRP A 18 20.68 5.09 -13.82
CA TRP A 18 19.37 4.85 -13.21
C TRP A 18 19.07 3.36 -13.01
N SER A 19 19.48 2.49 -13.94
CA SER A 19 19.13 1.07 -13.84
C SER A 19 19.62 0.40 -12.55
N PRO A 20 20.85 0.64 -12.05
CA PRO A 20 21.28 0.11 -10.76
C PRO A 20 20.47 0.66 -9.58
N LYS A 21 20.12 1.95 -9.62
CA LYS A 21 19.32 2.60 -8.55
C LYS A 21 17.89 2.04 -8.48
N LEU A 22 17.29 1.84 -9.64
CA LEU A 22 15.97 1.21 -9.73
C LEU A 22 16.00 -0.22 -9.17
N ARG A 23 17.01 -1.01 -9.51
CA ARG A 23 17.18 -2.35 -8.93
C ARG A 23 17.29 -2.30 -7.41
N THR A 24 18.19 -1.46 -6.87
CA THR A 24 18.31 -1.31 -5.42
C THR A 24 17.00 -0.86 -4.77
N PHE A 25 16.29 0.06 -5.41
CA PHE A 25 15.00 0.53 -4.89
C PHE A 25 13.99 -0.61 -4.78
N PHE A 26 13.89 -1.46 -5.79
CA PHE A 26 12.88 -2.53 -5.81
C PHE A 26 13.29 -3.80 -5.09
N ASP A 27 14.58 -4.16 -5.14
CA ASP A 27 15.07 -5.38 -4.50
C ASP A 27 15.32 -5.21 -2.99
N VAL A 28 15.53 -3.97 -2.54
CA VAL A 28 15.89 -3.67 -1.15
C VAL A 28 14.91 -2.68 -0.51
N THR A 29 14.73 -1.49 -1.10
CA THR A 29 13.99 -0.40 -0.44
C THR A 29 12.50 -0.72 -0.31
N VAL A 30 11.87 -1.24 -1.34
CA VAL A 30 10.43 -1.58 -1.30
C VAL A 30 10.14 -2.69 -0.30
N PRO A 31 10.83 -3.84 -0.31
CA PRO A 31 10.66 -4.87 0.72
C PRO A 31 10.90 -4.35 2.14
N ASP A 32 11.98 -3.62 2.37
CA ASP A 32 12.30 -3.03 3.68
C ASP A 32 11.23 -2.03 4.15
N THR A 33 10.65 -1.25 3.23
CA THR A 33 9.54 -0.34 3.55
C THR A 33 8.32 -1.12 4.03
N PHE A 34 7.94 -2.19 3.34
CA PHE A 34 6.84 -3.04 3.77
C PHE A 34 7.12 -3.74 5.10
N ASP A 35 8.36 -4.23 5.32
CA ASP A 35 8.75 -4.86 6.59
C ASP A 35 8.60 -3.88 7.76
N LYS A 36 8.99 -2.62 7.56
CA LYS A 36 8.82 -1.56 8.57
C LYS A 36 7.36 -1.24 8.83
N LEU A 37 6.55 -1.08 7.79
CA LEU A 37 5.11 -0.82 7.93
C LEU A 37 4.39 -1.95 8.67
N GLU A 38 4.73 -3.21 8.40
CA GLU A 38 4.21 -4.36 9.14
C GLU A 38 4.66 -4.36 10.60
N LYS A 39 5.96 -4.17 10.85
CA LYS A 39 6.53 -4.11 12.19
C LYS A 39 5.92 -3.00 13.04
N ASP A 40 5.64 -1.87 12.42
CA ASP A 40 5.01 -0.72 13.06
C ASP A 40 3.52 -0.95 13.35
N GLY A 41 2.90 -1.98 12.75
CA GLY A 41 1.54 -2.40 13.01
C GLY A 41 0.49 -1.79 12.09
N VAL A 42 0.89 -1.28 10.92
CA VAL A 42 -0.09 -0.72 9.94
C VAL A 42 -1.08 -1.80 9.50
N ILE A 43 -0.59 -2.99 9.16
CA ILE A 43 -1.46 -4.11 8.75
C ILE A 43 -2.32 -4.61 9.92
N GLU A 44 -1.78 -4.56 11.13
CA GLU A 44 -2.53 -4.93 12.34
C GLU A 44 -3.70 -3.99 12.61
N ASN A 45 -3.60 -2.71 12.25
CA ASN A 45 -4.72 -1.78 12.35
C ASN A 45 -5.91 -2.22 11.49
N TYR A 46 -5.67 -2.68 10.26
CA TYR A 46 -6.74 -3.24 9.42
C TYR A 46 -7.34 -4.52 10.00
N ARG A 47 -6.52 -5.41 10.56
CA ARG A 47 -7.00 -6.63 11.23
C ARG A 47 -7.84 -6.31 12.46
N ASN A 48 -7.42 -5.32 13.25
CA ASN A 48 -8.17 -4.84 14.40
C ASN A 48 -9.51 -4.22 13.99
N LEU A 49 -9.54 -3.53 12.85
CA LEU A 49 -10.78 -3.00 12.30
C LEU A 49 -11.75 -4.12 11.92
N ILE A 50 -11.28 -5.15 11.24
CA ILE A 50 -12.06 -6.36 10.90
C ILE A 50 -12.62 -7.03 12.17
N ALA A 51 -11.82 -7.09 13.23
CA ALA A 51 -12.19 -7.71 14.50
C ALA A 51 -13.05 -6.82 15.40
N GLY A 52 -13.22 -5.54 15.08
CA GLY A 52 -13.94 -4.58 15.92
C GLY A 52 -13.22 -4.18 17.21
N ASN A 53 -11.89 -4.29 17.26
CA ASN A 53 -11.07 -3.98 18.43
C ASN A 53 -10.84 -2.47 18.56
N LEU A 54 -11.78 -1.75 19.15
CA LEU A 54 -11.66 -0.30 19.34
C LEU A 54 -10.54 0.08 20.32
N GLY A 55 -9.96 1.28 20.11
CA GLY A 55 -8.89 1.80 20.96
C GLY A 55 -7.51 1.18 20.72
N THR A 56 -7.33 0.42 19.64
CA THR A 56 -6.11 -0.38 19.41
C THR A 56 -5.24 0.15 18.28
N HIS A 57 -5.56 1.31 17.69
CA HIS A 57 -4.77 1.86 16.59
C HIS A 57 -3.32 2.12 17.04
N LYS A 58 -2.39 1.66 16.22
CA LYS A 58 -0.95 1.85 16.40
C LYS A 58 -0.44 2.94 15.47
N ILE A 59 0.58 3.64 15.91
CA ILE A 59 1.31 4.65 15.15
C ILE A 59 0.50 5.92 14.80
N CYS A 60 0.96 6.66 13.77
CA CYS A 60 0.38 7.93 13.39
C CYS A 60 -0.87 7.76 12.52
N PRO A 61 -1.83 8.69 12.62
CA PRO A 61 -3.12 8.60 11.91
C PRO A 61 -3.01 8.48 10.38
N TRP A 62 -1.93 8.92 9.78
CA TRP A 62 -1.74 8.97 8.31
C TRP A 62 -1.01 7.75 7.72
N HIS A 63 -0.67 6.74 8.52
CA HIS A 63 0.08 5.57 8.03
C HIS A 63 -0.69 4.73 7.01
N ASP A 64 -2.01 4.76 7.01
CA ASP A 64 -2.82 4.13 5.96
C ASP A 64 -2.43 4.65 4.57
N GLY A 65 -2.24 5.98 4.45
CA GLY A 65 -1.81 6.61 3.20
C GLY A 65 -0.42 6.14 2.75
N LEU A 66 0.52 5.98 3.68
CA LEU A 66 1.87 5.49 3.35
C LEU A 66 1.84 4.04 2.83
N LEU A 67 1.01 3.17 3.41
CA LEU A 67 0.83 1.82 2.91
C LEU A 67 0.28 1.81 1.50
N LEU A 68 -0.77 2.59 1.24
CA LEU A 68 -1.40 2.68 -0.08
C LEU A 68 -0.43 3.21 -1.14
N GLU A 69 0.39 4.21 -0.81
CA GLU A 69 1.42 4.73 -1.71
C GLU A 69 2.54 3.71 -1.97
N ALA A 70 2.95 2.94 -0.95
CA ALA A 70 3.94 1.88 -1.12
C ALA A 70 3.40 0.76 -2.04
N ILE A 71 2.13 0.35 -1.86
CA ILE A 71 1.46 -0.62 -2.73
C ILE A 71 1.40 -0.08 -4.17
N ARG A 72 1.00 1.17 -4.36
CA ARG A 72 0.93 1.80 -5.68
C ARG A 72 2.29 1.81 -6.38
N GLY A 73 3.34 2.24 -5.68
CA GLY A 73 4.70 2.27 -6.22
C GLY A 73 5.21 0.89 -6.62
N ALA A 74 4.95 -0.12 -5.80
CA ALA A 74 5.30 -1.51 -6.08
C ALA A 74 4.52 -2.09 -7.27
N ALA A 75 3.22 -1.81 -7.36
CA ALA A 75 2.38 -2.23 -8.50
C ALA A 75 2.82 -1.57 -9.81
N ASP A 76 3.20 -0.28 -9.78
CA ASP A 76 3.74 0.42 -10.95
C ASP A 76 5.05 -0.20 -11.46
N TYR A 77 5.87 -0.72 -10.56
CA TYR A 77 7.08 -1.46 -10.93
C TYR A 77 6.75 -2.78 -11.64
N LEU A 78 5.89 -3.59 -11.05
CA LEU A 78 5.45 -4.86 -11.64
C LEU A 78 4.80 -4.64 -13.02
N ARG A 79 4.05 -3.55 -13.19
CA ARG A 79 3.44 -3.17 -14.48
C ARG A 79 4.45 -2.88 -15.57
N ARG A 80 5.69 -2.51 -15.24
CA ARG A 80 6.77 -2.27 -16.21
C ARG A 80 7.38 -3.55 -16.80
N GLY A 81 6.89 -4.72 -16.38
CA GLY A 81 7.35 -6.01 -16.87
C GLY A 81 8.47 -6.63 -16.05
N GLU A 82 8.87 -5.98 -14.96
CA GLU A 82 9.72 -6.61 -13.95
C GLU A 82 8.89 -7.64 -13.19
N ARG A 83 9.43 -8.83 -13.00
CA ARG A 83 8.72 -9.90 -12.32
C ARG A 83 9.29 -10.14 -10.94
N SER A 84 8.39 -10.18 -9.96
CA SER A 84 8.69 -10.60 -8.60
C SER A 84 7.44 -11.23 -7.98
N ASP A 85 7.33 -12.55 -8.09
CA ASP A 85 6.22 -13.30 -7.51
C ASP A 85 6.09 -13.07 -5.99
N ALA A 86 7.18 -12.81 -5.30
CA ALA A 86 7.17 -12.52 -3.88
C ALA A 86 6.51 -11.15 -3.59
N LEU A 87 6.86 -10.13 -4.38
CA LEU A 87 6.29 -8.80 -4.25
C LEU A 87 4.81 -8.79 -4.65
N GLU A 88 4.46 -9.49 -5.73
CA GLU A 88 3.08 -9.62 -6.20
C GLU A 88 2.19 -10.26 -5.12
N ARG A 89 2.58 -11.43 -4.59
CA ARG A 89 1.84 -12.07 -3.49
C ARG A 89 1.72 -11.19 -2.25
N ARG A 90 2.75 -10.40 -1.95
CA ARG A 90 2.72 -9.51 -0.79
C ARG A 90 1.70 -8.39 -0.97
N ILE A 91 1.67 -7.75 -2.14
CA ILE A 91 0.71 -6.71 -2.50
C ILE A 91 -0.72 -7.25 -2.48
N ASP A 92 -0.93 -8.43 -3.06
CA ASP A 92 -2.24 -9.11 -3.07
C ASP A 92 -2.71 -9.37 -1.63
N GLY A 93 -1.82 -9.82 -0.76
CA GLY A 93 -2.14 -10.03 0.66
C GLY A 93 -2.55 -8.74 1.39
N TYR A 94 -1.95 -7.60 1.04
CA TYR A 94 -2.38 -6.32 1.59
C TYR A 94 -3.72 -5.87 1.02
N ALA A 95 -3.93 -6.05 -0.28
CA ALA A 95 -5.20 -5.75 -0.92
C ALA A 95 -6.36 -6.54 -0.29
N ASP A 96 -6.17 -7.84 -0.06
CA ASP A 96 -7.14 -8.71 0.62
C ASP A 96 -7.51 -8.20 2.02
N VAL A 97 -6.51 -7.80 2.81
CA VAL A 97 -6.76 -7.29 4.18
C VAL A 97 -7.52 -5.96 4.13
N ILE A 98 -7.16 -5.06 3.22
CA ILE A 98 -7.83 -3.77 3.03
C ILE A 98 -9.28 -3.99 2.57
N GLU A 99 -9.50 -4.85 1.58
CA GLU A 99 -10.85 -5.19 1.09
C GLU A 99 -11.73 -5.76 2.21
N ARG A 100 -11.21 -6.70 2.98
CA ARG A 100 -11.93 -7.28 4.12
C ARG A 100 -12.26 -6.23 5.17
N ALA A 101 -11.37 -5.28 5.42
CA ALA A 101 -11.64 -4.17 6.33
C ALA A 101 -12.73 -3.24 5.78
N GLN A 102 -12.73 -2.97 4.47
CA GLN A 102 -13.81 -2.19 3.83
C GLN A 102 -15.17 -2.89 3.94
N LEU A 103 -15.20 -4.21 3.70
CA LEU A 103 -16.44 -4.99 3.80
C LEU A 103 -16.96 -5.11 5.24
N ALA A 104 -16.09 -5.03 6.22
CA ALA A 104 -16.44 -5.04 7.64
C ALA A 104 -16.99 -3.69 8.15
N THR A 105 -16.92 -2.64 7.34
CA THR A 105 -17.33 -1.29 7.75
C THR A 105 -18.55 -0.77 6.97
N THR A 106 -19.33 0.09 7.60
CA THR A 106 -20.50 0.68 6.96
C THR A 106 -20.04 1.61 5.81
N GLY A 107 -20.59 1.38 4.61
CA GLY A 107 -20.29 2.21 3.43
C GLY A 107 -18.90 2.04 2.82
N GLY A 108 -18.12 1.05 3.27
CA GLY A 108 -16.78 0.78 2.72
C GLY A 108 -15.73 1.85 3.05
N TYR A 109 -16.00 2.71 4.04
CA TYR A 109 -15.07 3.74 4.48
C TYR A 109 -13.85 3.12 5.15
N ILE A 110 -12.66 3.61 4.82
CA ILE A 110 -11.39 3.20 5.41
C ILE A 110 -10.59 4.42 5.88
N HIS A 111 -10.42 4.50 7.17
CA HIS A 111 -9.44 5.33 7.86
C HIS A 111 -9.24 4.73 9.25
N THR A 112 -8.25 3.86 9.39
CA THR A 112 -8.11 2.99 10.55
C THR A 112 -8.02 3.75 11.88
N TYR A 113 -7.33 4.89 11.90
CA TYR A 113 -7.27 5.74 13.11
C TYR A 113 -8.63 6.23 13.57
N THR A 114 -9.43 6.82 12.66
CA THR A 114 -10.74 7.34 13.02
C THR A 114 -11.64 6.21 13.48
N GLN A 115 -11.66 5.11 12.74
CA GLN A 115 -12.56 3.99 13.01
C GLN A 115 -12.21 3.24 14.31
N LEU A 116 -10.93 3.11 14.65
CA LEU A 116 -10.49 2.41 15.86
C LEU A 116 -10.46 3.32 17.10
N ASN A 117 -9.99 4.57 16.96
CA ASN A 117 -9.72 5.43 18.13
C ASN A 117 -10.70 6.62 18.26
N ARG A 118 -11.40 6.97 17.20
CA ARG A 118 -12.33 8.11 17.19
C ARG A 118 -13.64 7.77 16.46
N PRO A 119 -14.29 6.67 16.83
CA PRO A 119 -15.54 6.26 16.20
C PRO A 119 -16.67 7.32 16.38
N ASP A 120 -16.53 8.20 17.38
CA ASP A 120 -17.38 9.37 17.62
C ASP A 120 -17.33 10.41 16.48
N ARG A 121 -16.35 10.32 15.58
CA ARG A 121 -16.17 11.22 14.43
C ARG A 121 -16.56 10.60 13.09
N LEU A 122 -17.07 9.39 13.10
CA LEU A 122 -17.68 8.78 11.90
C LEU A 122 -19.06 9.40 11.69
N PHE A 123 -19.34 9.81 10.46
CA PHE A 123 -20.59 10.50 10.06
C PHE A 123 -21.80 9.59 10.13
#